data_0810ee63186b0d6faf097256e1cc4a99
#
_entry.id   0810ee63186b0d6faf097256e1cc4a99
#
_cell.length_a   1.000
_cell.length_b   1.000
_cell.length_c   1.000
_cell.angle_alpha   90.00
_cell.angle_beta   90.00
_cell.angle_gamma   90.00
#
_symmetry.space_group_name_H-M   'P 1'
#
loop_
_entity.id
_entity.type
_entity.pdbx_description
1 polymer ?
#
loop_
_entity_poly.entity_id
_entity_poly.type
_entity_poly.pdbx_seq_one_letter_code
_entity_poly.pdbx_strand_id
1 'polypeptide(L)'
;MPDYWELYSPKHGNAGSSNTFNGVDTEKTLQLDFGYQHEHGAYRSWLSGYVGLINDYILMRYHNHMAMSGMAGMDHGSSFSAGAQNVDATIAGAEAGIGYNFSDAIQADVSAMYAWGKNTTDHTPLPQISPLEVRVNLRYIQDQYTLGAYWRVVAPQNRVALNQGNIVGYDVQQSAGFGTLSLNGTYHIQKGVDLSVGIDNLFDKAYTEHLNKMGDAGTGLAATEQFNNIGRNYWARVSMKF
;
A
#
# COMPACT_ATOMS: atom_id res chain seq x y z
N MET A 1 8.81 -17.26 11.60
CA MET A 1 8.35 -18.61 11.24
C MET A 1 7.47 -18.43 10.02
N PRO A 2 7.69 -19.16 8.91
CA PRO A 2 6.84 -18.99 7.73
C PRO A 2 5.37 -19.26 8.11
N ASP A 3 4.47 -18.48 7.55
CA ASP A 3 3.04 -18.66 7.72
C ASP A 3 2.59 -19.98 7.07
N TYR A 4 1.46 -20.54 7.54
CA TYR A 4 0.85 -21.74 6.94
C TYR A 4 0.66 -21.59 5.43
N TRP A 5 0.26 -20.41 4.95
CA TRP A 5 0.09 -20.11 3.54
C TRP A 5 1.41 -20.01 2.77
N GLU A 6 2.50 -19.70 3.45
CA GLU A 6 3.85 -19.70 2.89
C GLU A 6 4.42 -21.12 2.77
N LEU A 7 3.93 -22.04 3.60
CA LEU A 7 4.32 -23.45 3.58
C LEU A 7 3.46 -24.30 2.66
N TYR A 8 2.21 -23.92 2.42
CA TYR A 8 1.25 -24.69 1.65
C TYR A 8 0.48 -23.79 0.69
N SER A 9 0.93 -23.70 -0.56
CA SER A 9 0.12 -23.08 -1.60
C SER A 9 -1.13 -23.92 -1.85
N PRO A 10 -2.36 -23.37 -1.68
CA PRO A 10 -3.56 -24.12 -1.99
C PRO A 10 -3.57 -24.45 -3.48
N LYS A 11 -3.72 -25.70 -3.79
CA LYS A 11 -3.86 -26.19 -5.16
C LYS A 11 -5.12 -25.59 -5.80
N HIS A 12 -4.99 -24.67 -6.71
CA HIS A 12 -5.99 -24.47 -7.72
C HIS A 12 -5.69 -25.39 -8.91
N GLY A 13 -6.28 -26.57 -8.86
CA GLY A 13 -6.66 -27.33 -10.04
C GLY A 13 -5.63 -28.14 -10.80
N ASN A 14 -4.33 -28.16 -10.48
CA ASN A 14 -3.37 -29.00 -11.18
C ASN A 14 -2.54 -29.88 -10.26
N ALA A 15 -2.62 -31.18 -10.49
CA ALA A 15 -1.75 -32.16 -9.89
C ALA A 15 -0.29 -31.87 -10.25
N GLY A 16 0.51 -31.40 -9.30
CA GLY A 16 1.95 -31.18 -9.51
C GLY A 16 2.54 -29.94 -8.89
N SER A 17 1.76 -28.96 -8.48
CA SER A 17 2.27 -27.80 -7.73
C SER A 17 2.42 -28.16 -6.24
N SER A 18 3.17 -29.20 -5.95
CA SER A 18 3.56 -29.53 -4.59
C SER A 18 4.75 -28.67 -4.21
N ASN A 19 4.67 -28.05 -3.03
CA ASN A 19 5.81 -27.54 -2.29
C ASN A 19 6.49 -26.29 -2.87
N THR A 20 5.72 -25.25 -3.17
CA THR A 20 6.25 -23.91 -3.49
C THR A 20 7.24 -23.43 -2.44
N PHE A 21 7.08 -23.84 -1.17
CA PHE A 21 7.88 -23.46 -0.02
C PHE A 21 8.77 -24.59 0.52
N ASN A 22 8.99 -25.62 -0.25
CA ASN A 22 9.87 -26.73 0.17
C ASN A 22 11.32 -26.25 0.23
N GLY A 23 11.92 -26.30 1.41
CA GLY A 23 13.32 -25.95 1.62
C GLY A 23 13.59 -24.47 1.90
N VAL A 24 12.57 -23.65 2.20
CA VAL A 24 12.82 -22.30 2.70
C VAL A 24 13.10 -22.28 4.18
N ASP A 25 14.11 -21.53 4.56
CA ASP A 25 14.46 -21.26 5.94
C ASP A 25 13.60 -20.13 6.54
N THR A 26 13.55 -20.08 7.87
CA THR A 26 12.84 -19.04 8.61
C THR A 26 13.56 -17.70 8.51
N GLU A 27 12.84 -16.65 8.17
CA GLU A 27 13.34 -15.28 8.16
C GLU A 27 13.88 -14.84 9.54
N LYS A 28 14.98 -14.11 9.51
CA LYS A 28 15.62 -13.53 10.69
C LYS A 28 15.84 -12.04 10.46
N THR A 29 15.18 -11.22 11.24
CA THR A 29 15.26 -9.76 11.11
C THR A 29 16.01 -9.15 12.29
N LEU A 30 16.97 -8.29 11.96
CA LEU A 30 17.58 -7.34 12.89
C LEU A 30 17.21 -5.94 12.46
N GLN A 31 16.46 -5.22 13.29
CA GLN A 31 15.97 -3.88 12.97
C GLN A 31 16.28 -2.90 14.09
N LEU A 32 16.64 -1.69 13.71
CA LEU A 32 16.77 -0.53 14.58
C LEU A 32 15.68 0.47 14.23
N ASP A 33 14.93 0.87 15.23
CA ASP A 33 13.86 1.87 15.13
C ASP A 33 14.26 3.12 15.91
N PHE A 34 13.88 4.29 15.40
CA PHE A 34 14.03 5.56 16.10
C PHE A 34 12.77 6.41 15.95
N GLY A 35 12.52 7.25 16.94
CA GLY A 35 11.39 8.17 16.94
C GLY A 35 11.73 9.47 17.67
N TYR A 36 11.18 10.55 17.18
CA TYR A 36 11.26 11.88 17.78
C TYR A 36 9.91 12.56 17.67
N GLN A 37 9.50 13.22 18.75
CA GLN A 37 8.29 14.04 18.78
C GLN A 37 8.59 15.33 19.52
N HIS A 38 8.08 16.44 19.00
CA HIS A 38 8.22 17.76 19.59
C HIS A 38 6.91 18.53 19.45
N GLU A 39 6.50 19.17 20.55
CA GLU A 39 5.34 20.05 20.59
C GLU A 39 5.69 21.29 21.38
N HIS A 40 5.48 22.47 20.79
CA HIS A 40 5.72 23.75 21.44
C HIS A 40 4.76 24.81 20.88
N GLY A 41 3.88 25.32 21.74
CA GLY A 41 2.89 26.32 21.35
C GLY A 41 1.99 25.85 20.21
N ALA A 42 2.00 26.61 19.12
CA ALA A 42 1.21 26.27 17.92
C ALA A 42 1.86 25.21 17.00
N TYR A 43 3.09 24.84 17.27
CA TYR A 43 3.89 23.95 16.41
C TYR A 43 3.99 22.55 17.01
N ARG A 44 3.83 21.55 16.18
CA ARG A 44 4.11 20.14 16.49
C ARG A 44 4.87 19.49 15.33
N SER A 45 5.79 18.60 15.64
CA SER A 45 6.51 17.81 14.64
C SER A 45 6.84 16.44 15.19
N TRP A 46 6.98 15.50 14.29
CA TRP A 46 7.37 14.13 14.59
C TRP A 46 8.19 13.55 13.45
N LEU A 47 9.05 12.63 13.81
CA LEU A 47 9.87 11.85 12.89
C LEU A 47 9.98 10.45 13.45
N SER A 48 9.74 9.45 12.63
CA SER A 48 10.07 8.05 12.94
C SER A 48 10.79 7.41 11.77
N GLY A 49 11.58 6.40 12.04
CA GLY A 49 12.27 5.69 10.98
C GLY A 49 12.84 4.37 11.47
N TYR A 50 13.18 3.53 10.51
CA TYR A 50 13.79 2.24 10.77
C TYR A 50 14.83 1.89 9.70
N VAL A 51 15.76 1.05 10.09
CA VAL A 51 16.69 0.34 9.20
C VAL A 51 16.80 -1.10 9.67
N GLY A 52 16.73 -2.05 8.74
CA GLY A 52 16.74 -3.47 9.08
C GLY A 52 17.52 -4.32 8.07
N LEU A 53 18.07 -5.40 8.59
CA LEU A 53 18.67 -6.48 7.82
C LEU A 53 17.79 -7.71 7.99
N ILE A 54 17.45 -8.35 6.90
CA ILE A 54 16.65 -9.57 6.89
C ILE A 54 17.48 -10.66 6.24
N ASN A 55 17.86 -11.66 7.01
CA ASN A 55 18.46 -12.88 6.51
C ASN A 55 17.36 -13.90 6.21
N ASP A 56 17.52 -14.63 5.14
CA ASP A 56 16.56 -15.65 4.70
C ASP A 56 15.15 -15.10 4.39
N TYR A 57 15.03 -13.83 3.91
CA TYR A 57 13.76 -13.27 3.47
C TYR A 57 13.08 -14.19 2.44
N ILE A 58 11.80 -14.52 2.65
CA ILE A 58 11.06 -15.43 1.77
C ILE A 58 10.51 -14.64 0.58
N LEU A 59 11.21 -14.73 -0.54
CA LEU A 59 10.84 -14.09 -1.80
C LEU A 59 10.06 -15.05 -2.69
N MET A 60 8.87 -14.63 -3.13
CA MET A 60 8.09 -15.35 -4.13
C MET A 60 8.50 -14.93 -5.53
N ARG A 61 8.78 -15.90 -6.40
CA ARG A 61 8.97 -15.68 -7.83
C ARG A 61 7.82 -16.29 -8.61
N TYR A 62 7.18 -15.46 -9.41
CA TYR A 62 6.01 -15.82 -10.19
C TYR A 62 6.38 -16.04 -11.65
N HIS A 63 6.01 -17.19 -12.21
CA HIS A 63 6.27 -17.55 -13.59
C HIS A 63 4.96 -17.73 -14.34
N ASN A 64 4.74 -16.90 -15.36
CA ASN A 64 3.66 -17.09 -16.31
C ASN A 64 4.15 -18.10 -17.36
N HIS A 65 3.63 -19.30 -17.35
CA HIS A 65 3.79 -20.21 -18.47
C HIS A 65 2.77 -19.82 -19.54
N MET A 66 3.20 -19.13 -20.58
CA MET A 66 2.38 -18.97 -21.78
C MET A 66 2.09 -20.39 -22.31
N ALA A 67 0.80 -20.70 -22.53
CA ALA A 67 0.42 -21.92 -23.20
C ALA A 67 1.19 -22.02 -24.52
N MET A 68 1.98 -23.06 -24.72
CA MET A 68 2.58 -23.35 -26.02
C MET A 68 1.42 -23.49 -27.02
N SER A 69 1.28 -22.51 -27.91
CA SER A 69 0.35 -22.55 -29.02
C SER A 69 0.83 -23.66 -30.00
N GLY A 70 0.31 -24.84 -29.80
CA GLY A 70 0.74 -25.99 -30.62
C GLY A 70 -0.22 -27.18 -30.67
N MET A 71 -1.28 -27.19 -29.85
CA MET A 71 -2.31 -28.23 -29.93
C MET A 71 -3.70 -27.60 -29.97
N ALA A 72 -4.26 -27.52 -31.13
CA ALA A 72 -5.65 -27.12 -31.34
C ALA A 72 -6.57 -28.13 -30.62
N GLY A 73 -7.29 -27.66 -29.57
CA GLY A 73 -8.39 -28.41 -28.97
C GLY A 73 -8.39 -28.61 -27.46
N MET A 74 -7.37 -28.15 -26.71
CA MET A 74 -7.42 -28.13 -25.26
C MET A 74 -7.13 -26.72 -24.76
N ASP A 75 -8.14 -26.07 -24.25
CA ASP A 75 -8.05 -24.79 -23.56
C ASP A 75 -7.37 -25.04 -22.20
N HIS A 76 -6.04 -25.22 -22.22
CA HIS A 76 -5.22 -25.20 -21.02
C HIS A 76 -5.00 -23.73 -20.67
N GLY A 77 -5.85 -23.20 -19.80
CA GLY A 77 -5.67 -21.90 -19.21
C GLY A 77 -4.22 -21.68 -18.80
N SER A 78 -3.71 -20.46 -18.96
CA SER A 78 -2.35 -20.06 -18.58
C SER A 78 -2.01 -20.62 -17.19
N SER A 79 -1.08 -21.58 -17.12
CA SER A 79 -0.66 -22.14 -15.85
C SER A 79 0.27 -21.14 -15.17
N PHE A 80 -0.15 -20.67 -14.01
CA PHE A 80 0.61 -19.78 -13.15
C PHE A 80 1.36 -20.64 -12.13
N SER A 81 2.68 -20.53 -12.07
CA SER A 81 3.47 -21.19 -11.04
C SER A 81 4.20 -20.14 -10.19
N ALA A 82 4.29 -20.40 -8.91
CA ALA A 82 5.08 -19.59 -8.00
C ALA A 82 6.06 -20.48 -7.24
N GLY A 83 7.27 -19.98 -7.05
CA GLY A 83 8.32 -20.62 -6.25
C GLY A 83 8.81 -19.66 -5.17
N ALA A 84 8.97 -20.16 -3.95
CA ALA A 84 9.60 -19.41 -2.87
C ALA A 84 11.09 -19.73 -2.79
N GLN A 85 11.89 -18.73 -2.43
CA GLN A 85 13.32 -18.87 -2.14
C GLN A 85 13.73 -17.90 -1.05
N ASN A 86 14.76 -18.25 -0.29
CA ASN A 86 15.38 -17.32 0.64
C ASN A 86 16.37 -16.40 -0.09
N VAL A 87 16.34 -15.14 0.27
CA VAL A 87 17.31 -14.12 -0.14
C VAL A 87 17.65 -13.24 1.08
N ASP A 88 18.79 -12.59 1.06
CA ASP A 88 19.08 -11.57 2.05
C ASP A 88 18.54 -10.22 1.57
N ALA A 89 18.02 -9.42 2.50
CA ALA A 89 17.46 -8.13 2.19
C ALA A 89 17.86 -7.05 3.20
N THR A 90 17.86 -5.81 2.73
CA THR A 90 17.96 -4.62 3.57
C THR A 90 16.71 -3.78 3.36
N ILE A 91 16.14 -3.31 4.45
CA ILE A 91 14.98 -2.43 4.45
C ILE A 91 15.28 -1.15 5.22
N ALA A 92 14.68 -0.05 4.81
CA ALA A 92 14.70 1.21 5.52
C ALA A 92 13.41 1.98 5.24
N GLY A 93 12.99 2.81 6.18
CA GLY A 93 11.85 3.68 5.98
C GLY A 93 11.85 4.83 6.97
N ALA A 94 11.15 5.88 6.60
CA ALA A 94 10.97 7.03 7.47
C ALA A 94 9.59 7.65 7.24
N GLU A 95 9.01 8.16 8.32
CA GLU A 95 7.84 9.02 8.32
C GLU A 95 8.17 10.30 9.08
N ALA A 96 7.75 11.43 8.53
CA ALA A 96 7.90 12.72 9.19
C ALA A 96 6.62 13.55 9.01
N GLY A 97 6.33 14.40 9.99
CA GLY A 97 5.21 15.32 9.88
C GLY A 97 5.41 16.57 10.70
N ILE A 98 4.76 17.62 10.24
CA ILE A 98 4.66 18.89 10.92
C ILE A 98 3.20 19.34 10.95
N GLY A 99 2.78 19.94 12.05
CA GLY A 99 1.50 20.57 12.20
C GLY A 99 1.67 21.97 12.75
N TYR A 100 0.81 22.88 12.31
CA TYR A 100 0.82 24.25 12.77
C TYR A 100 -0.60 24.77 12.95
N ASN A 101 -0.85 25.36 14.10
CA ASN A 101 -2.09 26.07 14.39
C ASN A 101 -1.87 27.57 14.09
N PHE A 102 -2.32 28.01 12.91
CA PHE A 102 -2.23 29.42 12.49
C PHE A 102 -3.09 30.34 13.38
N SER A 103 -4.20 29.78 13.87
CA SER A 103 -5.10 30.39 14.85
C SER A 103 -5.92 29.27 15.51
N ASP A 104 -6.79 29.61 16.44
CA ASP A 104 -7.75 28.67 17.02
C ASP A 104 -8.68 28.06 15.95
N ALA A 105 -8.92 28.79 14.87
CA ALA A 105 -9.79 28.38 13.79
C ALA A 105 -9.06 27.66 12.63
N ILE A 106 -7.77 27.90 12.40
CA ILE A 106 -7.06 27.37 11.21
C ILE A 106 -5.88 26.51 11.63
N GLN A 107 -5.90 25.26 11.21
CA GLN A 107 -4.86 24.28 11.48
C GLN A 107 -4.45 23.59 10.18
N ALA A 108 -3.15 23.36 10.01
CA ALA A 108 -2.62 22.57 8.91
C ALA A 108 -1.63 21.51 9.41
N ASP A 109 -1.66 20.36 8.76
CA ASP A 109 -0.72 19.26 8.97
C ASP A 109 -0.17 18.80 7.63
N VAL A 110 1.13 18.55 7.57
CA VAL A 110 1.81 17.92 6.43
C VAL A 110 2.57 16.73 6.96
N SER A 111 2.45 15.60 6.29
CA SER A 111 3.26 14.41 6.58
C SER A 111 3.76 13.78 5.30
N ALA A 112 4.89 13.09 5.39
CA ALA A 112 5.48 12.32 4.31
C ALA A 112 5.95 10.97 4.84
N MET A 113 5.79 9.92 4.03
CA MET A 113 6.32 8.58 4.30
C MET A 113 7.11 8.07 3.10
N TYR A 114 8.21 7.40 3.38
CA TYR A 114 9.04 6.76 2.38
C TYR A 114 9.53 5.40 2.86
N ALA A 115 9.40 4.39 2.02
CA ALA A 115 9.93 3.06 2.25
C ALA A 115 10.92 2.68 1.15
N TRP A 116 11.94 1.92 1.54
CA TRP A 116 12.98 1.45 0.65
C TRP A 116 13.36 0.02 1.02
N GLY A 117 13.60 -0.81 0.01
CA GLY A 117 14.08 -2.17 0.20
C GLY A 117 15.01 -2.59 -0.93
N LYS A 118 15.95 -3.45 -0.60
CA LYS A 118 16.89 -4.05 -1.55
C LYS A 118 17.07 -5.53 -1.23
N ASN A 119 16.89 -6.38 -2.21
CA ASN A 119 17.37 -7.75 -2.21
C ASN A 119 18.88 -7.70 -2.43
N THR A 120 19.66 -8.05 -1.40
CA THR A 120 21.13 -7.96 -1.43
C THR A 120 21.77 -9.17 -2.09
N THR A 121 21.08 -10.31 -2.13
CA THR A 121 21.51 -11.52 -2.84
C THR A 121 21.56 -11.31 -4.35
N ASP A 122 20.47 -10.79 -4.92
CA ASP A 122 20.35 -10.60 -6.38
C ASP A 122 20.71 -9.17 -6.81
N HIS A 123 20.98 -8.27 -5.86
CA HIS A 123 21.25 -6.83 -6.08
C HIS A 123 20.10 -6.06 -6.78
N THR A 124 18.87 -6.51 -6.61
CA THR A 124 17.65 -5.90 -7.18
C THR A 124 16.88 -5.09 -6.13
N PRO A 125 15.93 -4.23 -6.53
CA PRO A 125 14.94 -3.71 -5.59
C PRO A 125 14.21 -4.85 -4.86
N LEU A 126 13.80 -4.64 -3.62
CA LEU A 126 12.85 -5.52 -2.97
C LEU A 126 11.47 -5.20 -3.54
N PRO A 127 10.67 -6.22 -3.91
CA PRO A 127 9.35 -5.99 -4.47
C PRO A 127 8.34 -5.53 -3.41
N GLN A 128 7.19 -5.05 -3.86
CA GLN A 128 6.06 -4.67 -3.02
C GLN A 128 6.40 -3.56 -2.00
N ILE A 129 7.26 -2.63 -2.39
CA ILE A 129 7.62 -1.45 -1.59
C ILE A 129 6.73 -0.28 -2.00
N SER A 130 6.06 0.34 -1.03
CA SER A 130 5.24 1.53 -1.25
C SER A 130 6.07 2.72 -1.73
N PRO A 131 5.58 3.51 -2.70
CA PRO A 131 6.24 4.74 -3.12
C PRO A 131 6.19 5.83 -2.05
N LEU A 132 6.97 6.90 -2.25
CA LEU A 132 6.86 8.12 -1.45
C LEU A 132 5.43 8.66 -1.49
N GLU A 133 4.88 8.94 -0.32
CA GLU A 133 3.57 9.54 -0.16
C GLU A 133 3.67 10.81 0.70
N VAL A 134 2.97 11.87 0.28
CA VAL A 134 2.81 13.11 1.03
C VAL A 134 1.32 13.34 1.26
N ARG A 135 0.97 13.74 2.47
CA ARG A 135 -0.38 14.10 2.90
C ARG A 135 -0.39 15.50 3.44
N VAL A 136 -1.34 16.29 2.97
CA VAL A 136 -1.60 17.65 3.47
C VAL A 136 -3.04 17.70 3.97
N ASN A 137 -3.22 18.14 5.20
CA ASN A 137 -4.52 18.29 5.81
C ASN A 137 -4.69 19.73 6.30
N LEU A 138 -5.77 20.37 5.87
CA LEU A 138 -6.16 21.72 6.31
C LEU A 138 -7.51 21.64 6.98
N ARG A 139 -7.63 22.26 8.16
CA ARG A 139 -8.89 22.33 8.91
C ARG A 139 -9.24 23.76 9.23
N TYR A 140 -10.52 24.09 9.05
CA TYR A 140 -11.14 25.31 9.53
C TYR A 140 -12.21 24.95 10.55
N ILE A 141 -12.02 25.40 11.79
CA ILE A 141 -12.79 24.99 12.96
C ILE A 141 -13.56 26.20 13.47
N GLN A 142 -14.86 26.05 13.63
CA GLN A 142 -15.77 26.98 14.26
C GLN A 142 -16.62 26.24 15.30
N ASP A 143 -17.29 26.98 16.19
CA ASP A 143 -18.10 26.40 17.27
C ASP A 143 -19.16 25.43 16.74
N GLN A 144 -19.80 25.75 15.62
CA GLN A 144 -20.89 24.96 15.05
C GLN A 144 -20.47 24.03 13.91
N TYR A 145 -19.29 24.23 13.31
CA TYR A 145 -18.86 23.39 12.18
C TYR A 145 -17.36 23.34 12.04
N THR A 146 -16.90 22.26 11.44
CA THR A 146 -15.52 22.07 11.01
C THR A 146 -15.51 21.73 9.55
N LEU A 147 -14.66 22.41 8.77
CA LEU A 147 -14.39 22.09 7.36
C LEU A 147 -12.99 21.51 7.24
N GLY A 148 -12.82 20.51 6.37
CA GLY A 148 -11.55 19.87 6.13
C GLY A 148 -11.27 19.73 4.65
N ALA A 149 -10.00 19.90 4.27
CA ALA A 149 -9.45 19.56 2.97
C ALA A 149 -8.27 18.62 3.16
N TYR A 150 -8.25 17.52 2.47
CA TYR A 150 -7.21 16.51 2.53
C TYR A 150 -6.65 16.24 1.13
N TRP A 151 -5.37 16.51 0.95
CA TRP A 151 -4.67 16.27 -0.29
C TRP A 151 -3.63 15.17 -0.10
N ARG A 152 -3.74 14.11 -0.87
CA ARG A 152 -2.83 12.98 -0.91
C ARG A 152 -2.07 12.99 -2.23
N VAL A 153 -0.75 12.94 -2.18
CA VAL A 153 0.13 12.90 -3.34
C VAL A 153 1.05 11.70 -3.21
N VAL A 154 1.05 10.84 -4.21
CA VAL A 154 1.86 9.63 -4.27
C VAL A 154 2.78 9.72 -5.46
N ALA A 155 4.07 9.51 -5.23
CA ALA A 155 5.08 9.50 -6.28
C ALA A 155 4.98 8.25 -7.17
N PRO A 156 5.52 8.24 -8.38
CA PRO A 156 5.63 7.02 -9.16
C PRO A 156 6.58 6.03 -8.48
N GLN A 157 6.27 4.73 -8.57
CA GLN A 157 7.17 3.66 -8.16
C GLN A 157 7.89 3.08 -9.38
N ASN A 158 9.17 3.43 -9.50
CA ASN A 158 10.02 2.97 -10.60
C ASN A 158 11.01 1.87 -10.17
N ARG A 159 11.15 1.67 -8.85
CA ARG A 159 11.99 0.62 -8.29
C ARG A 159 11.16 -0.64 -8.08
N VAL A 160 11.14 -1.50 -9.07
CA VAL A 160 10.32 -2.71 -9.10
C VAL A 160 11.20 -3.94 -9.38
N ALA A 161 10.78 -5.08 -8.84
CA ALA A 161 11.33 -6.39 -9.17
C ALA A 161 10.22 -7.23 -9.83
N LEU A 162 10.12 -7.14 -11.14
CA LEU A 162 9.03 -7.73 -11.91
C LEU A 162 8.88 -9.23 -11.65
N ASN A 163 7.62 -9.68 -11.50
CA ASN A 163 7.25 -11.05 -11.18
C ASN A 163 7.86 -11.57 -9.86
N GLN A 164 8.22 -10.67 -8.97
CA GLN A 164 8.67 -11.00 -7.61
C GLN A 164 7.77 -10.31 -6.59
N GLY A 165 7.57 -10.95 -5.45
CA GLY A 165 6.70 -10.43 -4.42
C GLY A 165 6.64 -11.31 -3.18
N ASN A 166 5.47 -11.36 -2.62
CA ASN A 166 5.12 -12.21 -1.49
C ASN A 166 3.84 -12.99 -1.82
N ILE A 167 3.28 -13.71 -0.85
CA ILE A 167 2.05 -14.49 -1.04
C ILE A 167 0.82 -13.64 -1.35
N VAL A 168 0.84 -12.34 -1.02
CA VAL A 168 -0.30 -11.43 -1.20
C VAL A 168 -0.31 -10.79 -2.58
N GLY A 169 0.88 -10.50 -3.13
CA GLY A 169 1.01 -9.83 -4.41
C GLY A 169 2.46 -9.77 -4.91
N TYR A 170 2.64 -9.28 -6.11
CA TYR A 170 3.95 -9.16 -6.75
C TYR A 170 4.01 -7.91 -7.65
N ASP A 171 5.24 -7.48 -7.96
CA ASP A 171 5.46 -6.36 -8.87
C ASP A 171 5.17 -6.77 -10.31
N VAL A 172 4.17 -6.15 -10.89
CA VAL A 172 3.74 -6.37 -12.28
C VAL A 172 4.42 -5.42 -13.22
N GLN A 173 4.47 -4.15 -12.80
CA GLN A 173 4.98 -3.05 -13.58
C GLN A 173 5.34 -1.88 -12.66
N GLN A 174 5.99 -0.90 -13.21
CA GLN A 174 6.11 0.42 -12.57
C GLN A 174 4.72 1.05 -12.43
N SER A 175 4.48 1.78 -11.37
CA SER A 175 3.23 2.51 -11.17
C SER A 175 3.41 4.01 -11.32
N ALA A 176 2.43 4.65 -11.96
CA ALA A 176 2.38 6.09 -12.10
C ALA A 176 2.06 6.76 -10.75
N GLY A 177 2.62 7.94 -10.52
CA GLY A 177 2.21 8.79 -9.42
C GLY A 177 0.81 9.38 -9.62
N PHE A 178 0.18 9.76 -8.53
CA PHE A 178 -1.14 10.39 -8.56
C PHE A 178 -1.32 11.38 -7.41
N GLY A 179 -2.38 12.20 -7.53
CA GLY A 179 -2.84 13.06 -6.44
C GLY A 179 -4.36 13.05 -6.36
N THR A 180 -4.90 13.00 -5.15
CA THR A 180 -6.33 13.08 -4.87
C THR A 180 -6.61 14.15 -3.84
N LEU A 181 -7.68 14.91 -4.04
CA LEU A 181 -8.19 15.90 -3.10
C LEU A 181 -9.54 15.43 -2.57
N SER A 182 -9.70 15.45 -1.25
CA SER A 182 -10.97 15.18 -0.56
C SER A 182 -11.38 16.39 0.25
N LEU A 183 -12.69 16.64 0.30
CA LEU A 183 -13.28 17.69 1.14
C LEU A 183 -14.28 17.06 2.10
N ASN A 184 -14.35 17.58 3.31
CA ASN A 184 -15.33 17.15 4.29
C ASN A 184 -15.80 18.31 5.15
N GLY A 185 -16.96 18.13 5.76
CA GLY A 185 -17.53 19.07 6.71
C GLY A 185 -18.29 18.33 7.80
N THR A 186 -18.16 18.79 9.03
CA THR A 186 -18.95 18.33 10.17
C THR A 186 -19.73 19.49 10.75
N TYR A 187 -21.02 19.31 10.96
CA TYR A 187 -21.91 20.25 11.61
C TYR A 187 -22.34 19.69 12.98
N HIS A 188 -22.14 20.46 14.02
CA HIS A 188 -22.52 20.14 15.40
C HIS A 188 -23.97 20.56 15.62
N ILE A 189 -24.92 19.62 15.42
CA ILE A 189 -26.38 19.89 15.51
C ILE A 189 -26.75 20.28 16.93
N GLN A 190 -26.24 19.52 17.91
CA GLN A 190 -26.39 19.76 19.34
C GLN A 190 -25.32 18.98 20.09
N LYS A 191 -25.22 19.21 21.42
CA LYS A 191 -24.24 18.49 22.24
C LYS A 191 -24.38 16.97 22.08
N GLY A 192 -23.32 16.34 21.59
CA GLY A 192 -23.26 14.90 21.36
C GLY A 192 -23.91 14.41 20.05
N VAL A 193 -24.36 15.31 19.16
CA VAL A 193 -24.93 14.94 17.86
C VAL A 193 -24.25 15.70 16.73
N ASP A 194 -23.53 14.97 15.87
CA ASP A 194 -22.78 15.52 14.76
C ASP A 194 -23.27 14.93 13.43
N LEU A 195 -23.39 15.77 12.41
CA LEU A 195 -23.58 15.37 11.02
C LEU A 195 -22.29 15.67 10.24
N SER A 196 -21.69 14.65 9.66
CA SER A 196 -20.54 14.79 8.77
C SER A 196 -20.90 14.39 7.35
N VAL A 197 -20.37 15.14 6.39
CA VAL A 197 -20.49 14.85 4.95
C VAL A 197 -19.14 15.01 4.29
N GLY A 198 -18.89 14.30 3.20
CA GLY A 198 -17.65 14.44 2.48
C GLY A 198 -17.69 13.93 1.06
N ILE A 199 -16.66 14.33 0.32
CA ILE A 199 -16.38 13.93 -1.06
C ILE A 199 -14.92 13.50 -1.09
N ASP A 200 -14.68 12.22 -1.37
CA ASP A 200 -13.34 11.72 -1.61
C ASP A 200 -13.03 11.74 -3.10
N ASN A 201 -11.75 11.96 -3.43
CA ASN A 201 -11.29 12.06 -4.82
C ASN A 201 -12.18 13.04 -5.64
N LEU A 202 -12.23 14.29 -5.21
CA LEU A 202 -13.08 15.36 -5.74
C LEU A 202 -13.07 15.46 -7.27
N PHE A 203 -11.88 15.26 -7.88
CA PHE A 203 -11.68 15.40 -9.32
C PHE A 203 -11.92 14.11 -10.12
N ASP A 204 -12.41 13.06 -9.45
CA ASP A 204 -12.66 11.75 -10.08
C ASP A 204 -11.43 11.19 -10.81
N LYS A 205 -10.26 11.34 -10.20
CA LYS A 205 -9.00 10.85 -10.75
C LYS A 205 -9.02 9.33 -10.79
N ALA A 206 -8.91 8.75 -11.98
CA ALA A 206 -8.62 7.32 -12.12
C ALA A 206 -7.16 7.07 -11.74
N TYR A 207 -6.91 6.19 -10.76
CA TYR A 207 -5.58 5.85 -10.31
C TYR A 207 -5.51 4.43 -9.74
N THR A 208 -4.31 3.86 -9.77
CA THR A 208 -3.99 2.56 -9.21
C THR A 208 -2.84 2.73 -8.22
N GLU A 209 -2.96 2.14 -7.05
CA GLU A 209 -1.84 2.09 -6.11
C GLU A 209 -0.88 0.97 -6.49
N HIS A 210 0.41 1.14 -6.19
CA HIS A 210 1.44 0.16 -6.55
C HIS A 210 1.15 -1.24 -6.00
N LEU A 211 0.56 -1.33 -4.80
CA LEU A 211 0.25 -2.58 -4.12
C LEU A 211 -1.14 -3.15 -4.43
N ASN A 212 -1.90 -2.54 -5.35
CA ASN A 212 -3.20 -3.09 -5.72
C ASN A 212 -3.06 -4.45 -6.38
N LYS A 213 -4.01 -5.32 -6.08
CA LYS A 213 -4.10 -6.64 -6.70
C LYS A 213 -4.35 -6.53 -8.19
N MET A 214 -3.96 -7.59 -8.89
CA MET A 214 -4.20 -7.75 -10.30
C MET A 214 -5.54 -8.38 -10.60
N GLY A 215 -5.99 -8.18 -11.83
CA GLY A 215 -7.08 -8.94 -12.40
C GLY A 215 -6.77 -10.43 -12.52
N ASP A 216 -7.82 -11.20 -12.64
CA ASP A 216 -7.80 -12.61 -12.96
C ASP A 216 -8.99 -12.95 -13.89
N ALA A 217 -9.03 -14.19 -14.37
CA ALA A 217 -10.11 -14.62 -15.27
C ALA A 217 -11.53 -14.49 -14.66
N GLY A 218 -11.65 -14.55 -13.32
CA GLY A 218 -12.92 -14.40 -12.61
C GLY A 218 -13.39 -12.95 -12.50
N THR A 219 -12.48 -11.99 -12.62
CA THR A 219 -12.79 -10.56 -12.53
C THR A 219 -13.04 -9.90 -13.89
N GLY A 220 -12.73 -10.60 -14.99
CA GLY A 220 -12.81 -10.07 -16.35
C GLY A 220 -11.72 -9.04 -16.70
N LEU A 221 -10.75 -8.81 -15.82
CA LEU A 221 -9.57 -7.99 -16.07
C LEU A 221 -8.40 -8.89 -16.47
N ALA A 222 -7.55 -8.38 -17.35
CA ALA A 222 -6.33 -9.09 -17.72
C ALA A 222 -5.42 -9.26 -16.50
N ALA A 223 -4.69 -10.37 -16.45
CA ALA A 223 -3.75 -10.67 -15.37
C ALA A 223 -2.55 -9.68 -15.28
N THR A 224 -2.47 -8.73 -16.20
CA THR A 224 -1.48 -7.64 -16.23
C THR A 224 -2.09 -6.27 -15.83
N GLU A 225 -3.38 -6.22 -15.55
CA GLU A 225 -4.08 -5.01 -15.15
C GLU A 225 -4.34 -5.01 -13.66
N GLN A 226 -3.90 -3.98 -12.96
CA GLN A 226 -4.20 -3.78 -11.55
C GLN A 226 -5.55 -3.10 -11.36
N PHE A 227 -6.24 -3.43 -10.28
CA PHE A 227 -7.49 -2.77 -9.94
C PHE A 227 -7.28 -1.29 -9.66
N ASN A 228 -8.11 -0.45 -10.27
CA ASN A 228 -8.19 0.96 -9.91
C ASN A 228 -8.78 1.12 -8.51
N ASN A 229 -8.36 2.16 -7.83
CA ASN A 229 -9.01 2.61 -6.61
C ASN A 229 -10.37 3.25 -6.92
N ILE A 230 -11.17 3.43 -5.86
CA ILE A 230 -12.49 4.06 -5.96
C ILE A 230 -12.33 5.47 -6.54
N GLY A 231 -13.15 5.80 -7.55
CA GLY A 231 -13.29 7.14 -8.10
C GLY A 231 -13.90 8.10 -7.09
N ARG A 232 -14.59 9.13 -7.56
CA ARG A 232 -15.28 10.08 -6.68
C ARG A 232 -16.32 9.37 -5.81
N ASN A 233 -16.22 9.55 -4.50
CA ASN A 233 -17.11 8.94 -3.53
C ASN A 233 -17.74 10.02 -2.64
N TYR A 234 -19.06 9.95 -2.47
CA TYR A 234 -19.81 10.82 -1.56
C TYR A 234 -20.24 10.02 -0.35
N TRP A 235 -20.09 10.60 0.84
CA TRP A 235 -20.48 9.92 2.07
C TRP A 235 -21.13 10.89 3.06
N ALA A 236 -21.97 10.34 3.94
CA ALA A 236 -22.56 11.04 5.06
C ALA A 236 -22.53 10.13 6.30
N ARG A 237 -22.35 10.74 7.48
CA ARG A 237 -22.33 10.05 8.77
C ARG A 237 -23.01 10.89 9.84
N VAL A 238 -23.85 10.25 10.65
CA VAL A 238 -24.39 10.82 11.90
C VAL A 238 -23.69 10.13 13.05
N SER A 239 -23.13 10.90 13.99
CA SER A 239 -22.53 10.44 15.25
C SER A 239 -23.36 10.92 16.42
N MET A 240 -23.67 10.02 17.37
CA MET A 240 -24.40 10.33 18.60
C MET A 240 -23.62 9.79 19.80
N LYS A 241 -23.47 10.62 20.84
CA LYS A 241 -22.89 10.23 22.13
C LYS A 241 -24.01 10.31 23.19
N PHE A 242 -24.27 9.20 23.84
CA PHE A 242 -25.26 9.06 24.91
C PHE A 242 -24.58 9.16 26.26
#